data_57b56f8eea3c4792b14bdef36b0383eb
#
_entry.id   57b56f8eea3c4792b14bdef36b0383eb
#
_cell.length_a   1.000
_cell.length_b   1.000
_cell.length_c   1.000
_cell.angle_alpha   90.00
_cell.angle_beta   90.00
_cell.angle_gamma   90.00
#
_symmetry.space_group_name_H-M   'P 1'
#
loop_
_entity.id
_entity.type
_entity.pdbx_description
1 polymer ?
#
loop_
_entity_poly.entity_id
_entity_poly.type
_entity_poly.pdbx_seq_one_letter_code
_entity_poly.pdbx_strand_id
1 'polypeptide(L)'
;GLFSYEALRSRLADNRFAVQGFVDFTSPVIKLNQLSSEEIYLLLERLCELHSSHYSYENTLGKDELTTFLNTVLGRLGADQLLTPREVTRDFLGLLNILHQNPNTTFDALIKEQGFVVKSAEKDPEQLDEETNNLFTEFDI
;
A
#
# COMPACT_ATOMS: atom_id res chain seq x y z
N GLY A 1 -9.68 17.72 -20.12
CA GLY A 1 -8.36 17.39 -19.56
C GLY A 1 -7.24 18.21 -20.18
N LEU A 2 -6.06 18.15 -19.58
CA LEU A 2 -4.86 18.87 -20.06
C LEU A 2 -4.49 18.55 -21.51
N PHE A 3 -4.80 17.34 -21.98
CA PHE A 3 -4.51 16.90 -23.34
C PHE A 3 -5.55 17.31 -24.38
N SER A 4 -6.65 17.96 -23.99
CA SER A 4 -7.63 18.50 -24.91
C SER A 4 -7.17 19.78 -25.60
N TYR A 5 -6.15 20.46 -25.07
CA TYR A 5 -5.53 21.62 -25.68
C TYR A 5 -4.33 21.21 -26.54
N GLU A 6 -4.38 21.45 -27.82
CA GLU A 6 -3.36 21.04 -28.80
C GLU A 6 -1.96 21.63 -28.45
N ALA A 7 -1.92 22.89 -28.02
CA ALA A 7 -0.67 23.55 -27.61
C ALA A 7 -0.02 22.90 -26.38
N LEU A 8 -0.82 22.49 -25.39
CA LEU A 8 -0.34 21.75 -24.22
C LEU A 8 0.05 20.32 -24.60
N ARG A 9 -0.74 19.67 -25.44
CA ARG A 9 -0.45 18.32 -25.92
C ARG A 9 0.90 18.25 -26.64
N SER A 10 1.23 19.21 -27.48
CA SER A 10 2.51 19.24 -28.19
C SER A 10 3.70 19.46 -27.25
N ARG A 11 3.52 20.25 -26.16
CA ARG A 11 4.54 20.49 -25.13
C ARG A 11 4.74 19.33 -24.19
N LEU A 12 3.68 18.56 -23.93
CA LEU A 12 3.69 17.40 -23.04
C LEU A 12 3.91 16.07 -23.80
N ALA A 13 4.09 16.13 -25.12
CA ALA A 13 4.32 14.94 -25.92
C ALA A 13 5.64 14.23 -25.50
N ASP A 14 5.55 12.93 -25.43
CA ASP A 14 6.69 12.09 -25.13
C ASP A 14 7.79 12.24 -26.22
N ASN A 15 9.04 12.09 -25.79
CA ASN A 15 10.16 11.98 -26.71
C ASN A 15 9.97 10.75 -27.61
N ARG A 16 10.02 10.96 -28.93
CA ARG A 16 9.83 9.88 -29.92
C ARG A 16 10.89 8.77 -29.82
N PHE A 17 12.01 9.08 -29.23
CA PHE A 17 13.13 8.14 -29.00
C PHE A 17 13.08 7.45 -27.63
N ALA A 18 12.16 7.87 -26.75
CA ALA A 18 11.93 7.20 -25.49
C ALA A 18 11.14 5.90 -25.72
N VAL A 19 11.87 4.84 -26.06
CA VAL A 19 11.35 3.48 -26.17
C VAL A 19 11.45 2.76 -24.83
N GLN A 20 10.78 1.65 -24.71
CA GLN A 20 10.79 0.83 -23.50
C GLN A 20 12.22 0.53 -23.02
N GLY A 21 12.54 0.97 -21.81
CA GLY A 21 13.87 0.85 -21.20
C GLY A 21 14.75 2.10 -21.24
N PHE A 22 14.34 3.12 -22.01
CA PHE A 22 15.03 4.41 -22.02
C PHE A 22 14.14 5.49 -21.39
N VAL A 23 14.70 6.22 -20.45
CA VAL A 23 13.97 7.30 -19.74
C VAL A 23 14.61 8.64 -20.10
N ASP A 24 13.76 9.58 -20.52
CA ASP A 24 14.18 10.96 -20.73
C ASP A 24 13.80 11.82 -19.51
N PHE A 25 14.76 12.06 -18.63
CA PHE A 25 14.59 12.91 -17.46
C PHE A 25 14.55 14.41 -17.75
N THR A 26 14.81 14.81 -18.99
CA THR A 26 14.71 16.22 -19.44
C THR A 26 13.33 16.55 -19.99
N SER A 27 12.51 15.55 -20.19
CA SER A 27 11.11 15.71 -20.63
C SER A 27 10.28 16.43 -19.57
N PRO A 28 9.33 17.27 -19.98
CA PRO A 28 8.40 17.91 -19.04
C PRO A 28 7.45 16.92 -18.35
N VAL A 29 7.35 15.71 -18.87
CA VAL A 29 6.55 14.61 -18.30
C VAL A 29 7.44 13.43 -18.00
N ILE A 30 7.53 13.07 -16.73
CA ILE A 30 8.22 11.87 -16.25
C ILE A 30 7.18 10.82 -15.91
N LYS A 31 7.24 9.66 -16.56
CA LYS A 31 6.36 8.53 -16.26
C LYS A 31 6.92 7.75 -15.07
N LEU A 32 6.11 7.60 -14.02
CA LEU A 32 6.40 6.75 -12.90
C LEU A 32 5.74 5.40 -13.11
N ASN A 33 6.54 4.35 -13.17
CA ASN A 33 6.05 2.99 -13.19
C ASN A 33 5.69 2.53 -11.77
N GLN A 34 4.80 1.54 -11.68
CA GLN A 34 4.52 0.87 -10.42
C GLN A 34 5.72 0.05 -9.98
N LEU A 35 5.92 -0.08 -8.68
CA LEU A 35 6.95 -0.95 -8.13
C LEU A 35 6.63 -2.41 -8.44
N SER A 36 7.63 -3.15 -8.90
CA SER A 36 7.56 -4.59 -9.02
C SER A 36 7.57 -5.27 -7.65
N SER A 37 7.23 -6.54 -7.59
CA SER A 37 7.30 -7.32 -6.34
C SER A 37 8.72 -7.36 -5.76
N GLU A 38 9.74 -7.40 -6.61
CA GLU A 38 11.13 -7.37 -6.19
C GLU A 38 11.51 -6.00 -5.60
N GLU A 39 11.06 -4.91 -6.20
CA GLU A 39 11.30 -3.56 -5.69
C GLU A 39 10.59 -3.33 -4.35
N ILE A 40 9.38 -3.86 -4.20
CA ILE A 40 8.66 -3.85 -2.91
C ILE A 40 9.41 -4.68 -1.86
N TYR A 41 9.92 -5.85 -2.22
CA TYR A 41 10.74 -6.67 -1.32
C TYR A 41 11.98 -5.90 -0.83
N LEU A 42 12.72 -5.25 -1.73
CA LEU A 42 13.87 -4.41 -1.37
C LEU A 42 13.46 -3.23 -0.47
N LEU A 43 12.28 -2.66 -0.69
CA LEU A 43 11.73 -1.63 0.19
C LEU A 43 11.51 -2.18 1.60
N LEU A 44 10.96 -3.38 1.76
CA LEU A 44 10.77 -4.03 3.06
C LEU A 44 12.09 -4.29 3.78
N GLU A 45 13.11 -4.79 3.09
CA GLU A 45 14.45 -4.96 3.65
C GLU A 45 15.00 -3.63 4.17
N ARG A 46 14.89 -2.58 3.39
CA ARG A 46 15.38 -1.26 3.79
C ARG A 46 14.60 -0.69 4.98
N LEU A 47 13.31 -0.94 5.06
CA LEU A 47 12.49 -0.55 6.21
C LEU A 47 12.92 -1.28 7.49
N CYS A 48 13.26 -2.57 7.41
CA CYS A 48 13.82 -3.32 8.54
C CYS A 48 15.14 -2.69 9.04
N GLU A 49 16.06 -2.38 8.13
CA GLU A 49 17.34 -1.75 8.46
C GLU A 49 17.14 -0.38 9.13
N LEU A 50 16.31 0.46 8.56
CA LEU A 50 16.03 1.80 9.08
C LEU A 50 15.35 1.73 10.46
N HIS A 51 14.37 0.87 10.62
CA HIS A 51 13.63 0.72 11.87
C HIS A 51 14.53 0.19 12.98
N SER A 52 15.31 -0.88 12.72
CA SER A 52 16.24 -1.45 13.68
C SER A 52 17.36 -0.48 14.07
N SER A 53 17.87 0.30 13.12
CA SER A 53 18.86 1.35 13.37
C SER A 53 18.27 2.48 14.21
N HIS A 54 17.05 2.92 13.91
CA HIS A 54 16.40 4.01 14.64
C HIS A 54 16.13 3.67 16.10
N TYR A 55 15.67 2.45 16.37
CA TYR A 55 15.34 1.99 17.72
C TYR A 55 16.47 1.22 18.39
N SER A 56 17.64 1.09 17.75
CA SER A 56 18.84 0.44 18.27
C SER A 56 18.61 -1.02 18.74
N TYR A 57 17.97 -1.83 17.91
CA TYR A 57 17.79 -3.27 18.14
C TYR A 57 18.29 -4.08 16.94
N GLU A 58 18.51 -5.37 17.15
CA GLU A 58 18.89 -6.28 16.08
C GLU A 58 17.65 -6.80 15.33
N ASN A 59 17.64 -6.61 14.00
CA ASN A 59 16.54 -7.11 13.17
C ASN A 59 16.55 -8.64 13.15
N THR A 60 15.42 -9.24 13.52
CA THR A 60 15.22 -10.70 13.54
C THR A 60 14.42 -11.21 12.33
N LEU A 61 13.86 -10.33 11.50
CA LEU A 61 13.10 -10.71 10.32
C LEU A 61 14.03 -11.05 9.17
N GLY A 62 13.93 -12.28 8.67
CA GLY A 62 14.68 -12.77 7.54
C GLY A 62 13.87 -12.74 6.24
N LYS A 63 14.45 -13.36 5.22
CA LYS A 63 13.86 -13.45 3.88
C LYS A 63 12.49 -14.12 3.86
N ASP A 64 12.30 -15.14 4.67
CA ASP A 64 11.07 -15.94 4.69
C ASP A 64 9.90 -15.12 5.25
N GLU A 65 10.13 -14.35 6.30
CA GLU A 65 9.14 -13.46 6.90
C GLU A 65 8.74 -12.34 5.95
N LEU A 66 9.71 -11.71 5.28
CA LEU A 66 9.44 -10.65 4.31
C LEU A 66 8.64 -11.19 3.11
N THR A 67 9.01 -12.37 2.61
CA THR A 67 8.28 -13.03 1.53
C THR A 67 6.86 -13.41 1.95
N THR A 68 6.68 -13.91 3.17
CA THR A 68 5.36 -14.24 3.73
C THR A 68 4.48 -13.00 3.86
N PHE A 69 5.04 -11.90 4.36
CA PHE A 69 4.32 -10.62 4.43
C PHE A 69 3.88 -10.15 3.03
N LEU A 70 4.81 -10.14 2.08
CA LEU A 70 4.53 -9.70 0.70
C LEU A 70 3.43 -10.57 0.06
N ASN A 71 3.53 -11.88 0.17
CA ASN A 71 2.51 -12.80 -0.37
C ASN A 71 1.15 -12.61 0.31
N THR A 72 1.14 -12.35 1.61
CA THR A 72 -0.09 -12.09 2.35
C THR A 72 -0.75 -10.79 1.86
N VAL A 73 0.01 -9.74 1.65
CA VAL A 73 -0.50 -8.46 1.16
C VAL A 73 -0.97 -8.57 -0.28
N LEU A 74 -0.21 -9.20 -1.16
CA LEU A 74 -0.58 -9.43 -2.56
C LEU A 74 -1.83 -10.32 -2.68
N GLY A 75 -1.93 -11.35 -1.86
CA GLY A 75 -3.07 -12.28 -1.87
C GLY A 75 -4.40 -11.63 -1.43
N ARG A 76 -4.35 -10.53 -0.70
CA ARG A 76 -5.54 -9.80 -0.23
C ARG A 76 -6.12 -8.86 -1.25
N LEU A 77 -5.27 -8.23 -2.03
CA LEU A 77 -5.67 -7.16 -2.94
C LEU A 77 -6.54 -7.66 -4.09
N GLY A 78 -6.56 -8.98 -4.34
CA GLY A 78 -7.21 -9.49 -5.54
C GLY A 78 -6.50 -9.01 -6.82
N ALA A 79 -6.90 -9.55 -7.97
CA ALA A 79 -6.24 -9.30 -9.25
C ALA A 79 -6.39 -7.85 -9.76
N ASP A 80 -7.37 -7.10 -9.24
CA ASP A 80 -7.76 -5.78 -9.76
C ASP A 80 -7.27 -4.60 -8.93
N GLN A 81 -6.68 -4.84 -7.75
CA GLN A 81 -6.19 -3.76 -6.88
C GLN A 81 -4.68 -3.64 -6.91
N LEU A 82 -4.23 -2.43 -7.10
CA LEU A 82 -2.82 -2.10 -7.17
C LEU A 82 -2.26 -1.87 -5.77
N LEU A 83 -1.21 -2.61 -5.44
CA LEU A 83 -0.48 -2.41 -4.21
C LEU A 83 0.29 -1.10 -4.26
N THR A 84 -0.08 -0.13 -3.42
CA THR A 84 0.65 1.12 -3.35
C THR A 84 1.82 1.03 -2.37
N PRO A 85 3.00 1.60 -2.69
CA PRO A 85 4.14 1.63 -1.78
C PRO A 85 3.78 2.26 -0.43
N ARG A 86 2.88 3.24 -0.41
CA ARG A 86 2.41 3.91 0.80
C ARG A 86 1.70 2.96 1.75
N GLU A 87 0.78 2.15 1.24
CA GLU A 87 0.02 1.19 2.06
C GLU A 87 0.93 0.10 2.60
N VAL A 88 1.79 -0.46 1.75
CA VAL A 88 2.79 -1.46 2.16
C VAL A 88 3.69 -0.92 3.26
N THR A 89 4.24 0.26 3.07
CA THR A 89 5.14 0.91 4.05
C THR A 89 4.43 1.13 5.38
N ARG A 90 3.21 1.66 5.36
CA ARG A 90 2.41 1.90 6.57
C ARG A 90 2.13 0.62 7.33
N ASP A 91 1.67 -0.41 6.63
CA ASP A 91 1.26 -1.65 7.25
C ASP A 91 2.48 -2.43 7.78
N PHE A 92 3.58 -2.41 7.04
CA PHE A 92 4.82 -3.05 7.47
C PHE A 92 5.49 -2.33 8.65
N LEU A 93 5.54 -1.00 8.66
CA LEU A 93 6.02 -0.24 9.81
C LEU A 93 5.15 -0.47 11.05
N GLY A 94 3.83 -0.58 10.88
CA GLY A 94 2.92 -0.95 11.94
C GLY A 94 3.26 -2.32 12.56
N LEU A 95 3.55 -3.31 11.72
CA LEU A 95 3.99 -4.64 12.13
C LEU A 95 5.32 -4.59 12.89
N LEU A 96 6.32 -3.88 12.37
CA LEU A 96 7.63 -3.72 13.02
C LEU A 96 7.50 -3.04 14.39
N ASN A 97 6.65 -2.01 14.51
CA ASN A 97 6.38 -1.33 15.77
C ASN A 97 5.77 -2.27 16.81
N ILE A 98 4.80 -3.10 16.42
CA ILE A 98 4.18 -4.06 17.32
C ILE A 98 5.20 -5.11 17.79
N LEU A 99 5.99 -5.66 16.88
CA LEU A 99 7.04 -6.63 17.23
C LEU A 99 8.07 -6.03 18.18
N HIS A 100 8.49 -4.81 17.93
CA HIS A 100 9.47 -4.12 18.77
C HIS A 100 8.92 -3.83 20.18
N GLN A 101 7.67 -3.44 20.30
CA GLN A 101 7.03 -3.10 21.58
C GLN A 101 6.56 -4.33 22.37
N ASN A 102 6.42 -5.48 21.71
CA ASN A 102 5.92 -6.72 22.33
C ASN A 102 6.89 -7.89 22.11
N PRO A 103 7.96 -8.00 22.90
CA PRO A 103 9.00 -9.02 22.68
C PRO A 103 8.50 -10.47 22.74
N ASN A 104 7.36 -10.71 23.37
CA ASN A 104 6.74 -12.04 23.47
C ASN A 104 5.89 -12.41 22.25
N THR A 105 5.70 -11.49 21.33
CA THR A 105 4.90 -11.71 20.12
C THR A 105 5.81 -12.08 18.96
N THR A 106 5.40 -13.07 18.17
CA THR A 106 6.14 -13.50 16.99
C THR A 106 5.49 -12.97 15.72
N PHE A 107 6.28 -12.85 14.66
CA PHE A 107 5.81 -12.48 13.34
C PHE A 107 4.66 -13.39 12.87
N ASP A 108 4.81 -14.70 13.02
CA ASP A 108 3.80 -15.69 12.61
C ASP A 108 2.48 -15.53 13.36
N ALA A 109 2.53 -15.21 14.65
CA ALA A 109 1.33 -14.95 15.44
C ALA A 109 0.59 -13.72 14.91
N LEU A 110 1.30 -12.62 14.62
CA LEU A 110 0.70 -11.40 14.09
C LEU A 110 0.08 -11.60 12.70
N ILE A 111 0.72 -12.35 11.84
CA ILE A 111 0.21 -12.62 10.48
C ILE A 111 -1.02 -13.52 10.52
N LYS A 112 -1.06 -14.51 11.44
CA LYS A 112 -2.16 -15.48 11.55
C LYS A 112 -3.35 -14.94 12.35
N GLU A 113 -3.10 -14.35 13.51
CA GLU A 113 -4.17 -13.95 14.45
C GLU A 113 -4.89 -12.69 13.99
N GLN A 114 -4.18 -11.76 13.45
CA GLN A 114 -4.85 -10.54 13.00
C GLN A 114 -5.43 -10.72 11.62
N GLY A 115 -5.47 -11.96 11.03
CA GLY A 115 -5.94 -12.14 9.69
C GLY A 115 -6.17 -10.76 9.15
N PHE A 116 -5.21 -10.05 8.71
CA PHE A 116 -5.27 -8.63 8.40
C PHE A 116 -6.65 -8.33 7.84
N VAL A 117 -7.58 -8.07 8.66
CA VAL A 117 -8.91 -7.68 8.25
C VAL A 117 -8.67 -6.38 7.50
N VAL A 118 -8.66 -6.47 6.19
CA VAL A 118 -9.01 -5.30 5.40
C VAL A 118 -10.33 -4.86 6.03
N LYS A 119 -10.27 -3.83 6.87
CA LYS A 119 -11.45 -3.02 7.05
C LYS A 119 -11.71 -2.50 5.64
N SER A 120 -12.56 -3.20 4.92
CA SER A 120 -13.36 -2.58 3.90
C SER A 120 -14.15 -1.51 4.65
N ALA A 121 -13.49 -0.39 4.87
CA ALA A 121 -14.13 0.82 5.33
C ALA A 121 -14.79 1.40 4.09
N GLU A 122 -15.89 0.79 3.74
CA GLU A 122 -16.98 1.45 3.08
C GLU A 122 -18.20 0.64 3.49
N LYS A 123 -18.75 0.99 4.66
CA LYS A 123 -20.16 0.85 4.83
C LYS A 123 -20.75 1.76 3.76
N ASP A 124 -21.38 1.14 2.79
CA ASP A 124 -22.17 1.79 1.77
C ASP A 124 -23.03 2.87 2.44
N PRO A 125 -23.00 4.13 2.01
CA PRO A 125 -23.84 5.20 2.57
C PRO A 125 -25.33 4.82 2.59
N GLU A 126 -25.77 3.92 1.71
CA GLU A 126 -27.13 3.42 1.65
C GLU A 126 -27.57 2.62 2.89
N GLN A 127 -26.65 1.98 3.64
CA GLN A 127 -27.02 1.27 4.88
C GLN A 127 -27.22 2.20 6.09
N LEU A 128 -26.66 3.42 6.04
CA LEU A 128 -26.89 4.42 7.09
C LEU A 128 -28.29 5.05 6.98
N ASP A 129 -28.83 5.14 5.78
CA ASP A 129 -30.17 5.72 5.57
C ASP A 129 -31.29 4.75 5.98
N GLU A 130 -31.07 3.43 5.92
CA GLU A 130 -32.08 2.46 6.38
C GLU A 130 -32.15 2.36 7.91
N GLU A 131 -31.01 2.45 8.62
CA GLU A 131 -31.02 2.46 10.09
C GLU A 131 -31.59 3.77 10.66
N THR A 132 -31.37 4.90 9.99
CA THR A 132 -31.94 6.18 10.40
C THR A 132 -33.43 6.27 10.09
N ASN A 133 -33.88 5.69 8.99
CA ASN A 133 -35.29 5.67 8.64
C ASN A 133 -36.11 4.77 9.61
N ASN A 134 -35.53 3.68 10.09
CA ASN A 134 -36.20 2.84 11.08
C ASN A 134 -36.29 3.50 12.46
N LEU A 135 -35.34 4.36 12.83
CA LEU A 135 -35.37 5.10 14.09
C LEU A 135 -36.42 6.22 14.06
N PHE A 136 -36.67 6.84 12.92
CA PHE A 136 -37.69 7.89 12.77
C PHE A 136 -39.10 7.37 12.65
N THR A 137 -39.33 6.14 12.20
CA THR A 137 -40.63 5.54 12.11
C THR A 137 -41.19 5.06 13.47
N GLU A 138 -40.34 4.82 14.48
CA GLU A 138 -40.75 4.52 15.85
C GLU A 138 -41.25 5.71 16.68
N PHE A 139 -40.96 6.93 16.25
CA PHE A 139 -41.33 8.18 16.95
C PHE A 139 -42.57 8.86 16.37
N ASP A 140 -43.15 8.35 15.31
CA ASP A 140 -44.33 8.91 14.63
C ASP A 140 -45.62 8.17 15.02
N ILE A 141 -45.89 8.20 16.31
CA ILE A 141 -47.21 7.71 16.84
C ILE A 141 -47.99 8.91 17.30
#